data_6980340ae5759f1c1bd981349a5f06f5
#
_entry.id   6980340ae5759f1c1bd981349a5f06f5
#
_cell.length_a   1.000
_cell.length_b   1.000
_cell.length_c   1.000
_cell.angle_alpha   90.00
_cell.angle_beta   90.00
_cell.angle_gamma   90.00
#
_symmetry.space_group_name_H-M   'P 1'
#
loop_
_entity.id
_entity.type
_entity.pdbx_description
1 polymer ?
#
loop_
_entity_poly.entity_id
_entity_poly.type
_entity_poly.pdbx_seq_one_letter_code
_entity_poly.pdbx_strand_id
1 'polypeptide(L)'
;MAKPKRRDPKSAALAQDGILNPNPEAVRDVLFTGNPFFDAKDLVQVRYEMVRRHQIDGIAISEAAAAFGVTRPTFYKAQSALQAGGLAGLLPSRRGPKTGHKVSAEVIAFVTDLRAAKPEVTTSQCVDAIESRFGIRVHRRSLERALARKKKRIHRA
;
A
#
# COMPACT_ATOMS: atom_id res chain seq x y z
N MET A 1 -6.49 29.78 -21.57
CA MET A 1 -6.23 29.18 -20.24
C MET A 1 -7.29 28.12 -19.96
N ALA A 2 -6.90 26.84 -19.93
CA ALA A 2 -7.81 25.74 -19.64
C ALA A 2 -8.21 25.80 -18.15
N LYS A 3 -9.52 25.84 -17.85
CA LYS A 3 -10.04 25.75 -16.47
C LYS A 3 -9.55 24.45 -15.84
N PRO A 4 -9.05 24.45 -14.59
CA PRO A 4 -8.67 23.22 -13.90
C PRO A 4 -9.90 22.30 -13.82
N LYS A 5 -9.78 21.08 -14.36
CA LYS A 5 -10.82 20.04 -14.28
C LYS A 5 -11.16 19.86 -12.81
N ARG A 6 -12.39 20.19 -12.38
CA ARG A 6 -12.87 19.94 -11.02
C ARG A 6 -12.64 18.45 -10.73
N ARG A 7 -11.82 18.15 -9.73
CA ARG A 7 -11.63 16.77 -9.29
C ARG A 7 -12.98 16.27 -8.79
N ASP A 8 -13.43 15.17 -9.38
CA ASP A 8 -14.61 14.45 -8.94
C ASP A 8 -14.44 14.07 -7.46
N PRO A 9 -15.32 14.51 -6.54
CA PRO A 9 -15.18 14.29 -5.11
C PRO A 9 -15.12 12.80 -4.75
N LYS A 10 -15.87 11.94 -5.49
CA LYS A 10 -15.81 10.49 -5.30
C LYS A 10 -14.42 9.94 -5.64
N SER A 11 -13.84 10.33 -6.76
CA SER A 11 -12.47 9.92 -7.12
C SER A 11 -11.44 10.39 -6.11
N ALA A 12 -11.62 11.56 -5.50
CA ALA A 12 -10.73 12.06 -4.45
C ALA A 12 -10.83 11.21 -3.18
N ALA A 13 -12.04 10.83 -2.75
CA ALA A 13 -12.26 9.94 -1.62
C ALA A 13 -11.66 8.54 -1.85
N LEU A 14 -11.94 7.93 -3.02
CA LEU A 14 -11.36 6.62 -3.38
C LEU A 14 -9.82 6.65 -3.38
N ALA A 15 -9.22 7.75 -3.83
CA ALA A 15 -7.76 7.92 -3.81
C ALA A 15 -7.22 8.07 -2.38
N GLN A 16 -7.91 8.78 -1.51
CA GLN A 16 -7.56 8.94 -0.10
C GLN A 16 -7.56 7.60 0.63
N ASP A 17 -8.56 6.75 0.35
CA ASP A 17 -8.69 5.41 0.93
C ASP A 17 -7.78 4.38 0.24
N GLY A 18 -7.11 4.77 -0.84
CA GLY A 18 -6.20 3.90 -1.60
C GLY A 18 -6.91 2.84 -2.44
N ILE A 19 -8.20 3.00 -2.72
CA ILE A 19 -9.05 2.09 -3.49
C ILE A 19 -9.42 2.62 -4.88
N LEU A 20 -8.82 3.72 -5.30
CA LEU A 20 -8.99 4.21 -6.66
C LEU A 20 -8.37 3.23 -7.67
N ASN A 21 -9.18 2.78 -8.64
CA ASN A 21 -8.69 1.96 -9.74
C ASN A 21 -7.73 2.80 -10.63
N PRO A 22 -6.48 2.36 -10.83
CA PRO A 22 -5.53 3.09 -11.66
C PRO A 22 -5.88 3.06 -13.16
N ASN A 23 -6.68 2.09 -13.63
CA ASN A 23 -7.01 1.89 -15.04
C ASN A 23 -8.52 1.66 -15.24
N PRO A 24 -9.38 2.62 -14.91
CA PRO A 24 -10.83 2.46 -15.04
C PRO A 24 -11.28 2.25 -16.49
N GLU A 25 -10.54 2.79 -17.46
CA GLU A 25 -10.83 2.65 -18.90
C GLU A 25 -10.60 1.23 -19.43
N ALA A 26 -9.87 0.39 -18.70
CA ALA A 26 -9.65 -1.01 -19.07
C ALA A 26 -10.84 -1.90 -18.71
N VAL A 27 -11.77 -1.43 -17.88
CA VAL A 27 -12.99 -2.16 -17.50
C VAL A 27 -14.03 -2.00 -18.62
N ARG A 28 -14.32 -3.10 -19.32
CA ARG A 28 -15.22 -3.16 -20.48
C ARG A 28 -16.45 -4.05 -20.22
N ASP A 29 -16.63 -4.52 -19.01
CA ASP A 29 -17.79 -5.34 -18.65
C ASP A 29 -19.09 -4.55 -18.85
N VAL A 30 -20.11 -5.22 -19.38
CA VAL A 30 -21.39 -4.60 -19.75
C VAL A 30 -22.11 -3.96 -18.58
N LEU A 31 -21.94 -4.45 -17.35
CA LEU A 31 -22.54 -3.86 -16.17
C LEU A 31 -21.95 -2.48 -15.87
N PHE A 32 -20.64 -2.33 -16.06
CA PHE A 32 -19.93 -1.06 -15.81
C PHE A 32 -20.14 -0.03 -16.92
N THR A 33 -20.49 -0.47 -18.13
CA THR A 33 -20.77 0.45 -19.25
C THR A 33 -22.23 0.85 -19.32
N GLY A 34 -23.14 0.00 -18.86
CA GLY A 34 -24.59 0.20 -19.03
C GLY A 34 -25.33 0.65 -17.77
N ASN A 35 -24.74 0.58 -16.59
CA ASN A 35 -25.43 0.86 -15.33
C ASN A 35 -24.62 1.80 -14.43
N PRO A 36 -25.18 2.99 -14.08
CA PRO A 36 -24.47 3.99 -13.27
C PRO A 36 -24.19 3.57 -11.82
N PHE A 37 -24.77 2.48 -11.34
CA PHE A 37 -24.44 1.90 -10.03
C PHE A 37 -23.02 1.35 -10.00
N PHE A 38 -22.54 0.82 -11.13
CA PHE A 38 -21.20 0.24 -11.23
C PHE A 38 -20.18 1.32 -11.62
N ASP A 39 -19.19 1.52 -10.75
CA ASP A 39 -18.16 2.52 -10.97
C ASP A 39 -16.79 1.87 -11.23
N ALA A 40 -16.32 1.93 -12.47
CA ALA A 40 -15.03 1.40 -12.86
C ALA A 40 -13.84 2.04 -12.09
N LYS A 41 -14.05 3.18 -11.44
CA LYS A 41 -13.04 3.83 -10.58
C LYS A 41 -12.92 3.19 -9.21
N ASP A 42 -13.94 2.47 -8.74
CA ASP A 42 -13.91 1.75 -7.47
C ASP A 42 -13.24 0.37 -7.64
N LEU A 43 -12.01 0.24 -7.15
CA LEU A 43 -11.23 -0.98 -7.29
C LEU A 43 -11.85 -2.17 -6.55
N VAL A 44 -12.56 -1.93 -5.43
CA VAL A 44 -13.18 -3.00 -4.65
C VAL A 44 -14.40 -3.54 -5.40
N GLN A 45 -15.23 -2.65 -5.95
CA GLN A 45 -16.37 -3.04 -6.76
C GLN A 45 -15.94 -3.80 -8.02
N VAL A 46 -14.91 -3.30 -8.73
CA VAL A 46 -14.34 -3.96 -9.92
C VAL A 46 -13.85 -5.37 -9.58
N ARG A 47 -13.12 -5.56 -8.48
CA ARG A 47 -12.62 -6.88 -8.06
C ARG A 47 -13.73 -7.82 -7.64
N TYR A 48 -14.72 -7.32 -6.93
CA TYR A 48 -15.86 -8.11 -6.49
C TYR A 48 -16.69 -8.61 -7.69
N GLU A 49 -17.09 -7.71 -8.57
CA GLU A 49 -17.90 -8.07 -9.74
C GLU A 49 -17.16 -9.00 -10.69
N MET A 50 -15.88 -8.82 -10.87
CA MET A 50 -15.06 -9.73 -11.67
C MET A 50 -15.13 -11.17 -11.16
N VAL A 51 -15.01 -11.37 -9.85
CA VAL A 51 -15.08 -12.71 -9.23
C VAL A 51 -16.52 -13.23 -9.27
N ARG A 52 -17.52 -12.39 -8.99
CA ARG A 52 -18.94 -12.74 -9.04
C ARG A 52 -19.36 -13.21 -10.42
N ARG A 53 -18.94 -12.51 -11.49
CA ARG A 53 -19.23 -12.88 -12.88
C ARG A 53 -18.76 -14.31 -13.22
N HIS A 54 -17.62 -14.70 -12.70
CA HIS A 54 -17.17 -16.08 -12.84
C HIS A 54 -17.98 -17.06 -12.00
N GLN A 55 -18.18 -16.76 -10.71
CA GLN A 55 -18.77 -17.70 -9.75
C GLN A 55 -20.27 -17.89 -9.94
N ILE A 56 -21.00 -16.81 -10.28
CA ILE A 56 -22.46 -16.80 -10.36
C ILE A 56 -22.94 -16.90 -11.81
N ASP A 57 -22.33 -16.11 -12.70
CA ASP A 57 -22.78 -16.05 -14.10
C ASP A 57 -22.06 -17.10 -14.99
N GLY A 58 -21.10 -17.86 -14.43
CA GLY A 58 -20.42 -18.96 -15.12
C GLY A 58 -19.42 -18.52 -16.19
N ILE A 59 -19.05 -17.24 -16.28
CA ILE A 59 -18.10 -16.73 -17.29
C ILE A 59 -16.73 -17.34 -17.06
N ALA A 60 -16.05 -17.74 -18.13
CA ALA A 60 -14.69 -18.26 -18.04
C ALA A 60 -13.72 -17.24 -17.43
N ILE A 61 -12.76 -17.70 -16.60
CA ILE A 61 -11.78 -16.82 -15.91
C ILE A 61 -11.00 -15.95 -16.90
N SER A 62 -10.66 -16.49 -18.07
CA SER A 62 -9.97 -15.71 -19.11
C SER A 62 -10.81 -14.57 -19.65
N GLU A 63 -12.09 -14.80 -19.82
CA GLU A 63 -13.06 -13.84 -20.32
C GLU A 63 -13.37 -12.78 -19.24
N ALA A 64 -13.62 -13.21 -18.00
CA ALA A 64 -13.80 -12.31 -16.88
C ALA A 64 -12.57 -11.40 -16.70
N ALA A 65 -11.36 -11.96 -16.67
CA ALA A 65 -10.14 -11.18 -16.56
C ALA A 65 -9.99 -10.15 -17.69
N ALA A 66 -10.27 -10.54 -18.94
CA ALA A 66 -10.22 -9.65 -20.10
C ALA A 66 -11.27 -8.53 -20.02
N ALA A 67 -12.50 -8.85 -19.65
CA ALA A 67 -13.58 -7.87 -19.50
C ALA A 67 -13.28 -6.79 -18.44
N PHE A 68 -12.56 -7.17 -17.40
CA PHE A 68 -12.15 -6.26 -16.32
C PHE A 68 -10.73 -5.68 -16.50
N GLY A 69 -10.09 -5.91 -17.65
CA GLY A 69 -8.78 -5.35 -17.98
C GLY A 69 -7.64 -5.82 -17.08
N VAL A 70 -7.73 -7.05 -16.56
CA VAL A 70 -6.71 -7.60 -15.66
C VAL A 70 -6.14 -8.91 -16.20
N THR A 71 -5.03 -9.37 -15.60
CA THR A 71 -4.44 -10.66 -15.92
C THR A 71 -5.06 -11.80 -15.10
N ARG A 72 -4.99 -13.05 -15.58
CA ARG A 72 -5.44 -14.23 -14.83
C ARG A 72 -4.83 -14.33 -13.42
N PRO A 73 -3.52 -14.10 -13.19
CA PRO A 73 -2.97 -14.07 -11.85
C PRO A 73 -3.62 -13.03 -10.94
N THR A 74 -4.02 -11.87 -11.48
CA THR A 74 -4.75 -10.84 -10.73
C THR A 74 -6.14 -11.32 -10.36
N PHE A 75 -6.83 -12.03 -11.26
CA PHE A 75 -8.11 -12.66 -10.98
C PHE A 75 -8.00 -13.64 -9.80
N TYR A 76 -7.08 -14.60 -9.85
CA TYR A 76 -6.90 -15.58 -8.77
C TYR A 76 -6.56 -14.95 -7.43
N LYS A 77 -5.76 -13.87 -7.42
CA LYS A 77 -5.47 -13.11 -6.20
C LYS A 77 -6.73 -12.48 -5.61
N ALA A 78 -7.58 -11.90 -6.44
CA ALA A 78 -8.86 -11.32 -6.00
C ALA A 78 -9.80 -12.41 -5.47
N GLN A 79 -9.92 -13.54 -6.17
CA GLN A 79 -10.73 -14.67 -5.75
C GLN A 79 -10.30 -15.22 -4.39
N SER A 80 -9.01 -15.50 -4.22
CA SER A 80 -8.45 -16.00 -2.94
C SER A 80 -8.63 -14.98 -1.81
N ALA A 81 -8.46 -13.70 -2.10
CA ALA A 81 -8.63 -12.63 -1.12
C ALA A 81 -10.10 -12.50 -0.68
N LEU A 82 -11.05 -12.62 -1.63
CA LEU A 82 -12.48 -12.62 -1.33
C LEU A 82 -12.88 -13.83 -0.48
N GLN A 83 -12.36 -15.02 -0.79
CA GLN A 83 -12.61 -16.25 -0.02
C GLN A 83 -12.06 -16.18 1.41
N ALA A 84 -10.87 -15.60 1.59
CA ALA A 84 -10.19 -15.53 2.88
C ALA A 84 -10.76 -14.43 3.80
N GLY A 85 -11.16 -13.29 3.26
CA GLY A 85 -11.53 -12.10 4.06
C GLY A 85 -12.81 -11.39 3.61
N GLY A 86 -13.63 -12.01 2.76
CA GLY A 86 -14.83 -11.37 2.20
C GLY A 86 -14.49 -10.08 1.45
N LEU A 87 -15.40 -9.12 1.45
CA LEU A 87 -15.18 -7.81 0.81
C LEU A 87 -13.96 -7.05 1.37
N ALA A 88 -13.69 -7.21 2.67
CA ALA A 88 -12.51 -6.59 3.29
C ALA A 88 -11.19 -7.14 2.73
N GLY A 89 -11.16 -8.40 2.28
CA GLY A 89 -10.02 -9.01 1.62
C GLY A 89 -9.67 -8.36 0.28
N LEU A 90 -10.65 -7.74 -0.40
CA LEU A 90 -10.45 -7.06 -1.69
C LEU A 90 -9.78 -5.70 -1.55
N LEU A 91 -9.71 -5.14 -0.33
CA LEU A 91 -9.00 -3.88 -0.08
C LEU A 91 -7.51 -4.02 -0.43
N PRO A 92 -6.92 -3.03 -1.10
CA PRO A 92 -5.49 -3.06 -1.37
C PRO A 92 -4.68 -3.06 -0.07
N SER A 93 -3.78 -4.02 0.08
CA SER A 93 -2.81 -3.97 1.17
C SER A 93 -1.82 -2.81 0.94
N ARG A 94 -1.42 -2.13 2.02
CA ARG A 94 -0.39 -1.09 1.93
C ARG A 94 0.88 -1.66 1.31
N ARG A 95 1.36 -0.99 0.27
CA ARG A 95 2.61 -1.38 -0.40
C ARG A 95 3.80 -1.08 0.51
N GLY A 96 4.77 -1.97 0.50
CA GLY A 96 6.01 -1.81 1.24
C GLY A 96 6.09 -2.65 2.51
N PRO A 97 7.26 -2.71 3.13
CA PRO A 97 7.45 -3.45 4.37
C PRO A 97 6.62 -2.83 5.49
N LYS A 98 5.87 -3.66 6.21
CA LYS A 98 5.02 -3.25 7.33
C LYS A 98 5.81 -2.65 8.49
N THR A 99 7.09 -3.01 8.62
CA THR A 99 8.03 -2.52 9.63
C THR A 99 9.40 -2.28 9.02
N GLY A 100 10.17 -1.35 9.58
CA GLY A 100 11.59 -1.18 9.24
C GLY A 100 12.38 -2.40 9.72
N HIS A 101 12.83 -3.25 8.80
CA HIS A 101 13.42 -4.56 9.12
C HIS A 101 14.62 -4.53 10.07
N LYS A 102 15.45 -3.48 10.03
CA LYS A 102 16.70 -3.42 10.79
C LYS A 102 16.76 -2.28 11.80
N VAL A 103 16.04 -1.19 11.57
CA VAL A 103 16.06 -0.03 12.47
C VAL A 103 14.70 0.06 13.17
N SER A 104 14.51 -0.75 14.22
CA SER A 104 13.32 -0.76 15.06
C SER A 104 13.26 0.49 15.95
N ALA A 105 12.11 0.69 16.61
CA ALA A 105 11.94 1.76 17.59
C ALA A 105 12.93 1.64 18.76
N GLU A 106 13.25 0.41 19.17
CA GLU A 106 14.23 0.10 20.22
C GLU A 106 15.65 0.51 19.82
N VAL A 107 16.06 0.20 18.58
CA VAL A 107 17.36 0.62 18.04
C VAL A 107 17.46 2.16 18.02
N ILE A 108 16.39 2.84 17.62
CA ILE A 108 16.37 4.31 17.59
C ILE A 108 16.42 4.89 19.01
N ALA A 109 15.70 4.31 19.98
CA ALA A 109 15.76 4.71 21.39
C ALA A 109 17.20 4.55 21.93
N PHE A 110 17.78 3.37 21.76
CA PHE A 110 19.16 3.09 22.18
C PHE A 110 20.17 4.09 21.64
N VAL A 111 20.12 4.40 20.34
CA VAL A 111 21.05 5.38 19.73
C VAL A 111 20.78 6.80 20.26
N THR A 112 19.53 7.14 20.54
CA THR A 112 19.18 8.44 21.12
C THR A 112 19.78 8.58 22.52
N ASP A 113 19.66 7.56 23.36
CA ASP A 113 20.19 7.51 24.72
C ASP A 113 21.72 7.50 24.72
N LEU A 114 22.34 6.74 23.82
CA LEU A 114 23.78 6.70 23.64
C LEU A 114 24.35 8.09 23.29
N ARG A 115 23.70 8.82 22.39
CA ARG A 115 24.09 10.19 22.02
C ARG A 115 23.82 11.22 23.11
N ALA A 116 22.80 11.00 23.94
CA ALA A 116 22.55 11.85 25.10
C ALA A 116 23.63 11.68 26.18
N ALA A 117 24.07 10.43 26.40
CA ALA A 117 25.14 10.11 27.37
C ALA A 117 26.55 10.50 26.86
N LYS A 118 26.77 10.40 25.54
CA LYS A 118 28.07 10.70 24.90
C LYS A 118 27.84 11.49 23.61
N PRO A 119 27.81 12.84 23.67
CA PRO A 119 27.51 13.68 22.49
C PRO A 119 28.53 13.57 21.36
N GLU A 120 29.77 13.20 21.64
CA GLU A 120 30.88 13.04 20.69
C GLU A 120 30.81 11.74 19.86
N VAL A 121 29.85 10.83 20.15
CA VAL A 121 29.74 9.55 19.45
C VAL A 121 29.38 9.75 17.99
N THR A 122 30.24 9.28 17.10
CA THR A 122 30.04 9.31 15.66
C THR A 122 28.96 8.32 15.22
N THR A 123 28.36 8.55 14.04
CA THR A 123 27.35 7.62 13.48
C THR A 123 27.94 6.23 13.23
N SER A 124 29.25 6.13 12.92
CA SER A 124 29.94 4.85 12.75
C SER A 124 29.95 4.06 14.04
N GLN A 125 30.38 4.69 15.14
CA GLN A 125 30.37 4.07 16.47
C GLN A 125 28.96 3.67 16.94
N CYS A 126 27.93 4.43 16.56
CA CYS A 126 26.54 4.02 16.81
C CYS A 126 26.18 2.72 16.05
N VAL A 127 26.66 2.56 14.81
CA VAL A 127 26.43 1.33 14.02
C VAL A 127 27.11 0.14 14.68
N ASP A 128 28.37 0.29 15.12
CA ASP A 128 29.12 -0.76 15.81
C ASP A 128 28.46 -1.14 17.16
N ALA A 129 27.97 -0.16 17.91
CA ALA A 129 27.22 -0.39 19.14
C ALA A 129 25.88 -1.11 18.90
N ILE A 130 25.18 -0.83 17.79
CA ILE A 130 23.96 -1.55 17.38
C ILE A 130 24.31 -3.01 17.06
N GLU A 131 25.36 -3.24 16.29
CA GLU A 131 25.81 -4.59 15.94
C GLU A 131 26.17 -5.39 17.19
N SER A 132 26.90 -4.80 18.12
CA SER A 132 27.30 -5.44 19.39
C SER A 132 26.12 -5.76 20.30
N ARG A 133 25.09 -4.89 20.37
CA ARG A 133 23.98 -5.06 21.30
C ARG A 133 22.82 -5.88 20.74
N PHE A 134 22.50 -5.69 19.46
CA PHE A 134 21.31 -6.28 18.81
C PHE A 134 21.66 -7.37 17.79
N GLY A 135 22.94 -7.58 17.47
CA GLY A 135 23.37 -8.51 16.42
C GLY A 135 22.92 -8.10 15.01
N ILE A 136 22.55 -6.84 14.81
CA ILE A 136 21.96 -6.35 13.56
C ILE A 136 22.95 -5.42 12.86
N ARG A 137 23.35 -5.78 11.66
CA ARG A 137 24.20 -4.92 10.83
C ARG A 137 23.35 -3.87 10.10
N VAL A 138 23.52 -2.59 10.47
CA VAL A 138 22.78 -1.45 9.91
C VAL A 138 23.72 -0.57 9.09
N HIS A 139 23.28 -0.15 7.90
CA HIS A 139 24.06 0.80 7.12
C HIS A 139 23.93 2.22 7.70
N ARG A 140 25.04 2.97 7.76
CA ARG A 140 25.09 4.35 8.29
C ARG A 140 23.96 5.26 7.80
N ARG A 141 23.73 5.30 6.46
CA ARG A 141 22.65 6.12 5.87
C ARG A 141 21.26 5.71 6.31
N SER A 142 21.04 4.42 6.59
CA SER A 142 19.73 3.92 7.08
C SER A 142 19.46 4.42 8.49
N LEU A 143 20.48 4.42 9.35
CA LEU A 143 20.40 4.97 10.70
C LEU A 143 20.16 6.48 10.66
N GLU A 144 20.91 7.24 9.87
CA GLU A 144 20.75 8.69 9.71
C GLU A 144 19.33 9.07 9.24
N ARG A 145 18.79 8.37 8.22
CA ARG A 145 17.43 8.58 7.75
C ARG A 145 16.37 8.28 8.82
N ALA A 146 16.58 7.24 9.62
CA ALA A 146 15.64 6.88 10.68
C ALA A 146 15.61 7.92 11.81
N LEU A 147 16.79 8.41 12.23
CA LEU A 147 16.92 9.49 13.20
C LEU A 147 16.31 10.80 12.71
N ALA A 148 16.52 11.16 11.45
CA ALA A 148 15.93 12.35 10.84
C ALA A 148 14.39 12.29 10.79
N ARG A 149 13.80 11.10 10.53
CA ARG A 149 12.34 10.89 10.58
C ARG A 149 11.78 11.08 11.98
N LYS A 150 12.47 10.56 13.02
CA LYS A 150 12.07 10.77 14.43
C LYS A 150 12.06 12.25 14.78
N LYS A 151 13.10 13.00 14.43
CA LYS A 151 13.21 14.45 14.67
C LYS A 151 12.06 15.23 14.04
N LYS A 152 11.70 14.91 12.77
CA LYS A 152 10.56 15.55 12.08
C LYS A 152 9.20 15.24 12.72
N ARG A 153 9.01 14.07 13.33
CA ARG A 153 7.74 13.72 14.02
C ARG A 153 7.58 14.48 15.32
N ILE A 154 8.65 14.68 16.07
CA ILE A 154 8.63 15.44 17.34
C ILE A 154 8.29 16.93 17.08
N HIS A 155 8.77 17.53 15.98
CA HIS A 155 8.50 18.92 15.64
C HIS A 155 7.10 19.17 15.01
N ARG A 156 6.32 18.12 14.77
CA ARG A 156 4.97 18.20 14.19
C ARG A 156 3.85 17.84 15.20
N ALA A 157 4.19 17.38 16.37
CA ALA A 157 3.28 17.11 17.50
C ALA A 157 3.27 18.28 18.46
#